data_405453d627f4359895bc35133eec5a41
#
_entry.id   405453d627f4359895bc35133eec5a41
#
_cell.length_a   1.000
_cell.length_b   1.000
_cell.length_c   1.000
_cell.angle_alpha   90.00
_cell.angle_beta   90.00
_cell.angle_gamma   90.00
#
_symmetry.space_group_name_H-M   'P 1'
#
loop_
_entity.id
_entity.type
_entity.pdbx_description
1 polymer ?
#
loop_
_entity_poly.entity_id
_entity_poly.type
_entity_poly.pdbx_seq_one_letter_code
_entity_poly.pdbx_strand_id
1 'polypeptide(L)'
;MNNFEIILLIIMSFLPPVIFAIWIRNTEKYNREKWLPIFICFIWGATIAIIAALILEIILQIPLSLTFKDYSIVLFLMPVLIAPFAEELTKPLALKLKTVNKELDELEDGFIYGAVAGLGFSATENLLYGYSFLIEGEELTFFSINIFIFIFLLFMLIRSFGGCLLHAAATAWTGYGIGKSKIKNTSFLKIMPFFIIAIFLHAFYNFLVTFKLIGAVIGLFLALFVAGFSINIVRKKIKKLDLL
;
A
#
# COMPACT_ATOMS: atom_id res chain seq x y z
N MET A 1 -22.63 -13.73 -5.04
CA MET A 1 -21.50 -14.36 -4.29
C MET A 1 -22.02 -15.40 -3.31
N ASN A 2 -21.45 -16.60 -3.32
CA ASN A 2 -21.72 -17.65 -2.35
C ASN A 2 -20.75 -17.58 -1.13
N ASN A 3 -21.01 -18.37 -0.07
CA ASN A 3 -20.19 -18.35 1.15
C ASN A 3 -18.71 -18.72 0.90
N PHE A 4 -18.44 -19.60 -0.06
CA PHE A 4 -17.07 -20.00 -0.42
C PHE A 4 -16.31 -18.82 -1.04
N GLU A 5 -16.90 -18.09 -1.96
CA GLU A 5 -16.30 -16.89 -2.58
C GLU A 5 -16.01 -15.80 -1.57
N ILE A 6 -16.92 -15.57 -0.60
CA ILE A 6 -16.72 -14.60 0.47
C ILE A 6 -15.53 -14.99 1.35
N ILE A 7 -15.44 -16.24 1.78
CA ILE A 7 -14.34 -16.73 2.59
C ILE A 7 -13.02 -16.64 1.82
N LEU A 8 -13.01 -17.05 0.56
CA LEU A 8 -11.84 -16.99 -0.31
C LEU A 8 -11.36 -15.55 -0.51
N LEU A 9 -12.29 -14.62 -0.76
CA LEU A 9 -11.99 -13.19 -0.89
C LEU A 9 -11.33 -12.64 0.37
N ILE A 10 -11.88 -12.92 1.56
CA ILE A 10 -11.32 -12.44 2.83
C ILE A 10 -9.91 -13.01 3.05
N ILE A 11 -9.72 -14.32 2.84
CA ILE A 11 -8.41 -14.97 3.02
C ILE A 11 -7.39 -14.36 2.06
N MET A 12 -7.70 -14.25 0.77
CA MET A 12 -6.77 -13.74 -0.23
C MET A 12 -6.47 -12.24 -0.04
N SER A 13 -7.38 -11.48 0.56
CA SER A 13 -7.18 -10.05 0.83
C SER A 13 -6.32 -9.79 2.06
N PHE A 14 -6.47 -10.56 3.13
CA PHE A 14 -5.82 -10.27 4.42
C PHE A 14 -4.61 -11.16 4.73
N LEU A 15 -4.62 -12.43 4.32
CA LEU A 15 -3.54 -13.37 4.68
C LEU A 15 -2.18 -12.96 4.13
N PRO A 16 -2.02 -12.60 2.83
CA PRO A 16 -0.73 -12.17 2.31
C PRO A 16 -0.18 -10.89 2.98
N PRO A 17 -0.95 -9.80 3.16
CA PRO A 17 -0.48 -8.62 3.90
C PRO A 17 -0.05 -8.92 5.33
N VAL A 18 -0.77 -9.80 6.05
CA VAL A 18 -0.39 -10.23 7.40
C VAL A 18 0.95 -10.98 7.39
N ILE A 19 1.13 -11.92 6.45
CA ILE A 19 2.40 -12.63 6.29
C ILE A 19 3.53 -11.65 6.00
N PHE A 20 3.33 -10.67 5.13
CA PHE A 20 4.32 -9.65 4.83
C PHE A 20 4.60 -8.72 6.02
N ALA A 21 3.60 -8.39 6.85
CA ALA A 21 3.80 -7.62 8.07
C ALA A 21 4.70 -8.35 9.07
N ILE A 22 4.47 -9.66 9.26
CA ILE A 22 5.33 -10.52 10.07
C ILE A 22 6.76 -10.60 9.48
N TRP A 23 6.87 -10.73 8.16
CA TRP A 23 8.15 -10.79 7.46
C TRP A 23 8.94 -9.47 7.56
N ILE A 24 8.28 -8.31 7.45
CA ILE A 24 8.91 -7.00 7.62
C ILE A 24 9.39 -6.82 9.06
N ARG A 25 8.52 -7.06 10.06
CA ARG A 25 8.91 -7.01 11.47
C ARG A 25 10.11 -7.91 11.78
N ASN A 26 10.12 -9.14 11.24
CA ASN A 26 11.20 -10.10 11.45
C ASN A 26 12.45 -9.81 10.59
N THR A 27 12.47 -8.72 9.81
CA THR A 27 13.68 -8.25 9.14
C THR A 27 14.68 -7.66 10.12
N GLU A 28 14.18 -7.03 11.16
CA GLU A 28 14.90 -6.62 12.35
C GLU A 28 15.30 -7.86 13.17
N LYS A 29 16.55 -7.88 13.61
CA LYS A 29 17.13 -9.05 14.28
C LYS A 29 17.31 -8.83 15.78
N TYR A 30 17.69 -7.64 16.15
CA TYR A 30 17.99 -7.31 17.53
C TYR A 30 16.78 -6.64 18.18
N ASN A 31 16.55 -5.69 18.68
CA ASN A 31 15.47 -5.03 19.41
C ASN A 31 14.07 -5.03 18.71
N ARG A 32 13.59 -6.21 18.29
CA ARG A 32 12.38 -6.35 17.49
C ARG A 32 11.16 -5.63 18.05
N GLU A 33 10.45 -4.97 17.16
CA GLU A 33 9.24 -4.23 17.45
C GLU A 33 8.16 -5.07 18.16
N LYS A 34 7.48 -4.45 19.14
CA LYS A 34 6.37 -5.07 19.87
C LYS A 34 5.17 -5.31 18.97
N TRP A 35 4.42 -6.37 19.25
CA TRP A 35 3.25 -6.72 18.44
C TRP A 35 2.11 -5.69 18.50
N LEU A 36 1.94 -5.00 19.64
CA LEU A 36 0.85 -4.04 19.80
C LEU A 36 0.96 -2.83 18.85
N PRO A 37 2.09 -2.13 18.73
CA PRO A 37 2.26 -1.09 17.71
C PRO A 37 2.12 -1.60 16.28
N ILE A 38 2.64 -2.79 15.97
CA ILE A 38 2.48 -3.47 14.67
C ILE A 38 0.99 -3.65 14.35
N PHE A 39 0.22 -4.22 15.29
CA PHE A 39 -1.21 -4.41 15.13
C PHE A 39 -1.96 -3.08 14.93
N ILE A 40 -1.63 -2.05 15.72
CA ILE A 40 -2.25 -0.72 15.60
C ILE A 40 -1.97 -0.11 14.23
N CYS A 41 -0.73 -0.18 13.72
CA CYS A 41 -0.39 0.32 12.40
C CYS A 41 -1.15 -0.42 11.29
N PHE A 42 -1.26 -1.74 11.39
CA PHE A 42 -2.02 -2.55 10.43
C PHE A 42 -3.50 -2.18 10.42
N ILE A 43 -4.14 -2.11 11.60
CA ILE A 43 -5.57 -1.73 11.73
C ILE A 43 -5.81 -0.29 11.27
N TRP A 44 -4.92 0.64 11.60
CA TRP A 44 -5.00 2.01 11.08
C TRP A 44 -5.03 2.03 9.56
N GLY A 45 -4.10 1.34 8.91
CA GLY A 45 -4.03 1.22 7.46
C GLY A 45 -5.32 0.63 6.88
N ALA A 46 -5.76 -0.50 7.45
CA ALA A 46 -6.93 -1.24 6.98
C ALA A 46 -8.28 -0.52 7.19
N THR A 47 -8.34 0.50 8.05
CA THR A 47 -9.60 1.16 8.40
C THR A 47 -9.56 2.67 8.21
N ILE A 48 -8.90 3.39 9.11
CA ILE A 48 -8.95 4.86 9.15
C ILE A 48 -8.24 5.47 7.95
N ALA A 49 -7.06 4.94 7.58
CA ALA A 49 -6.29 5.51 6.49
C ALA A 49 -7.00 5.38 5.14
N ILE A 50 -7.63 4.23 4.85
CA ILE A 50 -8.34 4.03 3.58
C ILE A 50 -9.58 4.92 3.49
N ILE A 51 -10.35 5.05 4.59
CA ILE A 51 -11.51 5.95 4.62
C ILE A 51 -11.08 7.40 4.42
N ALA A 52 -10.02 7.84 5.11
CA ALA A 52 -9.50 9.19 4.98
C ALA A 52 -8.93 9.46 3.57
N ALA A 53 -8.26 8.48 2.96
CA ALA A 53 -7.77 8.59 1.59
C ALA A 53 -8.93 8.74 0.59
N LEU A 54 -9.95 7.90 0.67
CA LEU A 54 -11.15 7.97 -0.19
C LEU A 54 -11.86 9.33 -0.09
N ILE A 55 -12.01 9.87 1.13
CA ILE A 55 -12.59 11.20 1.32
C ILE A 55 -11.72 12.26 0.65
N LEU A 56 -10.41 12.19 0.84
CA LEU A 56 -9.47 13.15 0.24
C LEU A 56 -9.45 13.05 -1.28
N GLU A 57 -9.50 11.85 -1.84
CA GLU A 57 -9.60 11.61 -3.29
C GLU A 57 -10.86 12.24 -3.89
N ILE A 58 -12.03 12.05 -3.24
CA ILE A 58 -13.29 12.67 -3.66
C ILE A 58 -13.16 14.21 -3.66
N ILE A 59 -12.58 14.77 -2.59
CA ILE A 59 -12.38 16.23 -2.48
C ILE A 59 -11.44 16.75 -3.59
N LEU A 60 -10.37 16.03 -3.88
CA LEU A 60 -9.39 16.42 -4.90
C LEU A 60 -9.88 16.15 -6.33
N GLN A 61 -10.80 15.21 -6.53
CA GLN A 61 -11.42 14.96 -7.82
C GLN A 61 -12.29 16.14 -8.29
N ILE A 62 -12.94 16.86 -7.38
CA ILE A 62 -13.83 17.98 -7.74
C ILE A 62 -13.10 19.05 -8.57
N PRO A 63 -12.01 19.71 -8.10
CA PRO A 63 -11.30 20.70 -8.89
C PRO A 63 -10.70 20.12 -10.16
N LEU A 64 -10.26 18.84 -10.13
CA LEU A 64 -9.74 18.17 -11.32
C LEU A 64 -10.80 18.06 -12.41
N SER A 65 -12.01 17.61 -12.05
CA SER A 65 -13.15 17.47 -12.98
C SER A 65 -13.66 18.81 -13.49
N LEU A 66 -13.52 19.90 -12.71
CA LEU A 66 -13.86 21.25 -13.15
C LEU A 66 -12.82 21.82 -14.12
N THR A 67 -11.56 21.41 -13.99
CA THR A 67 -10.44 21.91 -14.81
C THR A 67 -10.37 21.19 -16.16
N PHE A 68 -10.52 19.88 -16.16
CA PHE A 68 -10.39 19.06 -17.36
C PHE A 68 -11.76 18.68 -17.90
N LYS A 69 -12.11 19.20 -19.11
CA LYS A 69 -13.36 18.84 -19.82
C LYS A 69 -13.34 17.41 -20.35
N ASP A 70 -12.16 16.91 -20.71
CA ASP A 70 -11.98 15.52 -21.13
C ASP A 70 -11.87 14.62 -19.89
N TYR A 71 -12.93 13.85 -19.64
CA TYR A 71 -13.03 12.94 -18.51
C TYR A 71 -11.98 11.83 -18.55
N SER A 72 -11.44 11.49 -19.70
CA SER A 72 -10.37 10.49 -19.84
C SER A 72 -9.09 10.92 -19.12
N ILE A 73 -8.80 12.22 -19.09
CA ILE A 73 -7.68 12.81 -18.36
C ILE A 73 -7.90 12.63 -16.85
N VAL A 74 -9.11 12.87 -16.36
CA VAL A 74 -9.46 12.70 -14.95
C VAL A 74 -9.28 11.23 -14.54
N LEU A 75 -9.83 10.29 -15.31
CA LEU A 75 -9.70 8.85 -15.08
C LEU A 75 -8.24 8.38 -15.05
N PHE A 76 -7.36 9.01 -15.82
CA PHE A 76 -5.93 8.71 -15.81
C PHE A 76 -5.22 9.33 -14.59
N LEU A 77 -5.50 10.60 -14.28
CA LEU A 77 -4.82 11.33 -13.21
C LEU A 77 -5.24 10.86 -11.81
N MET A 78 -6.46 10.34 -11.66
CA MET A 78 -6.93 9.82 -10.36
C MET A 78 -6.00 8.72 -9.81
N PRO A 79 -5.80 7.58 -10.49
CA PRO A 79 -4.95 6.51 -9.96
C PRO A 79 -3.45 6.85 -10.00
N VAL A 80 -3.00 7.74 -10.90
CA VAL A 80 -1.56 8.02 -11.10
C VAL A 80 -1.04 9.16 -10.21
N LEU A 81 -1.89 10.12 -9.85
CA LEU A 81 -1.45 11.29 -9.09
C LEU A 81 -2.23 11.48 -7.78
N ILE A 82 -3.57 11.46 -7.86
CA ILE A 82 -4.42 11.83 -6.73
C ILE A 82 -4.41 10.74 -5.65
N ALA A 83 -4.66 9.49 -6.03
CA ALA A 83 -4.66 8.37 -5.09
C ALA A 83 -3.30 8.19 -4.40
N PRO A 84 -2.14 8.14 -5.09
CA PRO A 84 -0.84 8.09 -4.44
C PRO A 84 -0.60 9.20 -3.43
N PHE A 85 -1.01 10.42 -3.74
CA PHE A 85 -0.89 11.55 -2.82
C PHE A 85 -1.77 11.36 -1.58
N ALA A 86 -3.06 11.08 -1.75
CA ALA A 86 -4.02 10.94 -0.66
C ALA A 86 -3.65 9.77 0.27
N GLU A 87 -3.28 8.66 -0.31
CA GLU A 87 -2.93 7.44 0.40
C GLU A 87 -1.61 7.58 1.18
N GLU A 88 -0.54 8.05 0.53
CA GLU A 88 0.76 8.21 1.21
C GLU A 88 0.74 9.33 2.25
N LEU A 89 -0.25 10.23 2.22
CA LEU A 89 -0.51 11.19 3.27
C LEU A 89 -1.18 10.54 4.49
N THR A 90 -2.13 9.65 4.29
CA THR A 90 -3.01 9.11 5.36
C THR A 90 -2.43 7.89 6.07
N LYS A 91 -1.78 6.97 5.34
CA LYS A 91 -1.23 5.72 5.87
C LYS A 91 -0.23 5.93 7.01
N PRO A 92 0.81 6.78 6.87
CA PRO A 92 1.85 6.91 7.89
C PRO A 92 1.41 7.69 9.12
N LEU A 93 0.19 8.27 9.14
CA LEU A 93 -0.34 8.94 10.33
C LEU A 93 -0.52 7.98 11.53
N ALA A 94 -0.56 6.67 11.31
CA ALA A 94 -0.48 5.66 12.37
C ALA A 94 0.68 5.93 13.35
N LEU A 95 1.83 6.41 12.83
CA LEU A 95 3.04 6.67 13.60
C LEU A 95 2.89 7.88 14.56
N LYS A 96 1.85 8.69 14.40
CA LYS A 96 1.51 9.80 15.30
C LYS A 96 0.65 9.36 16.50
N LEU A 97 0.07 8.16 16.46
CA LEU A 97 -0.70 7.63 17.59
C LEU A 97 0.23 7.43 18.79
N LYS A 98 -0.21 7.85 19.97
CA LYS A 98 0.60 7.86 21.19
C LYS A 98 1.29 6.52 21.47
N THR A 99 0.58 5.40 21.27
CA THR A 99 1.10 4.04 21.51
C THR A 99 2.22 3.66 20.53
N VAL A 100 2.10 4.04 19.25
CA VAL A 100 3.13 3.78 18.25
C VAL A 100 4.26 4.78 18.39
N ASN A 101 3.93 6.06 18.55
CA ASN A 101 4.91 7.13 18.61
C ASN A 101 5.94 6.96 19.76
N LYS A 102 5.54 6.44 20.91
CA LYS A 102 6.48 6.21 22.02
C LYS A 102 7.52 5.12 21.75
N GLU A 103 7.18 4.16 20.89
CA GLU A 103 8.05 3.05 20.49
C GLU A 103 8.93 3.39 19.25
N LEU A 104 8.83 4.59 18.69
CA LEU A 104 9.72 5.10 17.64
C LEU A 104 11.00 5.61 18.31
N ASP A 105 11.92 4.77 18.70
CA ASP A 105 13.17 5.10 19.40
C ASP A 105 14.42 4.74 18.57
N GLU A 106 14.27 3.88 17.55
CA GLU A 106 15.31 3.56 16.58
C GLU A 106 14.90 4.03 15.15
N LEU A 107 15.89 4.19 14.26
CA LEU A 107 15.62 4.76 12.93
C LEU A 107 14.85 3.80 12.00
N GLU A 108 15.06 2.50 12.18
CA GLU A 108 14.39 1.44 11.44
C GLU A 108 12.91 1.28 11.76
N ASP A 109 12.50 1.63 13.00
CA ASP A 109 11.09 1.53 13.44
C ASP A 109 10.16 2.26 12.52
N GLY A 110 10.59 3.44 12.05
CA GLY A 110 9.82 4.22 11.08
C GLY A 110 9.58 3.47 9.77
N PHE A 111 10.58 2.72 9.28
CA PHE A 111 10.40 1.85 8.10
C PHE A 111 9.41 0.72 8.40
N ILE A 112 9.54 0.07 9.56
CA ILE A 112 8.73 -1.10 9.94
C ILE A 112 7.27 -0.69 10.12
N TYR A 113 6.99 0.30 10.95
CA TYR A 113 5.62 0.77 11.21
C TYR A 113 4.96 1.37 9.98
N GLY A 114 5.72 2.12 9.16
CA GLY A 114 5.24 2.64 7.89
C GLY A 114 4.85 1.52 6.93
N ALA A 115 5.73 0.52 6.74
CA ALA A 115 5.44 -0.64 5.89
C ALA A 115 4.19 -1.39 6.35
N VAL A 116 4.03 -1.60 7.66
CA VAL A 116 2.87 -2.30 8.22
C VAL A 116 1.57 -1.52 8.02
N ALA A 117 1.60 -0.19 8.15
CA ALA A 117 0.43 0.65 7.84
C ALA A 117 0.06 0.56 6.35
N GLY A 118 1.05 0.57 5.44
CA GLY A 118 0.85 0.33 4.01
C GLY A 118 0.24 -1.05 3.71
N LEU A 119 0.68 -2.10 4.40
CA LEU A 119 0.12 -3.46 4.27
C LEU A 119 -1.32 -3.56 4.75
N GLY A 120 -1.66 -2.91 5.87
CA GLY A 120 -3.04 -2.83 6.35
C GLY A 120 -3.95 -2.16 5.32
N PHE A 121 -3.53 -1.04 4.75
CA PHE A 121 -4.24 -0.35 3.68
C PHE A 121 -4.49 -1.26 2.48
N SER A 122 -3.42 -1.88 1.99
CA SER A 122 -3.49 -2.80 0.85
C SER A 122 -4.41 -4.01 1.10
N ALA A 123 -4.54 -4.49 2.35
CA ALA A 123 -5.46 -5.57 2.68
C ALA A 123 -6.91 -5.20 2.36
N THR A 124 -7.35 -4.01 2.79
CA THR A 124 -8.72 -3.53 2.50
C THR A 124 -8.89 -3.15 1.05
N GLU A 125 -7.88 -2.56 0.43
CA GLU A 125 -7.91 -2.27 -1.01
C GLU A 125 -8.04 -3.56 -1.83
N ASN A 126 -7.31 -4.62 -1.49
CA ASN A 126 -7.47 -5.94 -2.12
C ASN A 126 -8.87 -6.51 -1.94
N LEU A 127 -9.48 -6.30 -0.75
CA LEU A 127 -10.87 -6.70 -0.51
C LEU A 127 -11.83 -5.97 -1.46
N LEU A 128 -11.67 -4.67 -1.64
CA LEU A 128 -12.52 -3.86 -2.53
C LEU A 128 -12.36 -4.29 -4.00
N TYR A 129 -11.13 -4.42 -4.48
CA TYR A 129 -10.88 -4.86 -5.86
C TYR A 129 -11.32 -6.30 -6.11
N GLY A 130 -11.07 -7.21 -5.17
CA GLY A 130 -11.51 -8.59 -5.28
C GLY A 130 -13.03 -8.72 -5.26
N TYR A 131 -13.71 -7.89 -4.45
CA TYR A 131 -15.16 -7.81 -4.41
C TYR A 131 -15.73 -7.32 -5.76
N SER A 132 -15.19 -6.23 -6.32
CA SER A 132 -15.58 -5.73 -7.64
C SER A 132 -15.36 -6.78 -8.73
N PHE A 133 -14.20 -7.48 -8.71
CA PHE A 133 -13.91 -8.56 -9.65
C PHE A 133 -14.95 -9.68 -9.60
N LEU A 134 -15.35 -10.11 -8.39
CA LEU A 134 -16.33 -11.19 -8.24
C LEU A 134 -17.73 -10.78 -8.71
N ILE A 135 -18.15 -9.54 -8.46
CA ILE A 135 -19.48 -9.04 -8.91
C ILE A 135 -19.52 -8.86 -10.43
N GLU A 136 -18.53 -8.17 -10.99
CA GLU A 136 -18.46 -7.93 -12.43
C GLU A 136 -18.26 -9.24 -13.21
N GLY A 137 -17.57 -10.22 -12.63
CA GLY A 137 -17.32 -11.53 -13.22
C GLY A 137 -18.56 -12.45 -13.25
N GLU A 138 -19.56 -12.22 -12.40
CA GLU A 138 -20.83 -12.97 -12.47
C GLU A 138 -21.55 -12.77 -13.82
N GLU A 139 -21.30 -11.66 -14.51
CA GLU A 139 -21.82 -11.41 -15.86
C GLU A 139 -21.06 -12.17 -16.96
N LEU A 140 -19.85 -12.67 -16.67
CA LEU A 140 -19.02 -13.43 -17.60
C LEU A 140 -19.43 -14.92 -17.63
N THR A 141 -20.66 -15.21 -18.02
CA THR A 141 -21.26 -16.56 -18.08
C THR A 141 -20.58 -17.53 -19.05
N PHE A 142 -19.56 -17.09 -19.79
CA PHE A 142 -18.83 -17.88 -20.79
C PHE A 142 -17.82 -18.87 -20.22
N PHE A 143 -17.36 -18.66 -18.97
CA PHE A 143 -16.35 -19.53 -18.37
C PHE A 143 -16.96 -20.52 -17.38
N SER A 144 -16.40 -21.74 -17.34
CA SER A 144 -16.72 -22.66 -16.24
C SER A 144 -16.32 -22.03 -14.91
N ILE A 145 -17.04 -22.33 -13.84
CA ILE A 145 -16.76 -21.82 -12.47
C ILE A 145 -15.31 -22.04 -12.06
N ASN A 146 -14.69 -23.14 -12.46
CA ASN A 146 -13.29 -23.45 -12.13
C ASN A 146 -12.30 -22.49 -12.80
N ILE A 147 -12.55 -22.11 -14.06
CA ILE A 147 -11.72 -21.14 -14.78
C ILE A 147 -11.86 -19.75 -14.13
N PHE A 148 -13.09 -19.36 -13.80
CA PHE A 148 -13.35 -18.08 -13.13
C PHE A 148 -12.63 -17.98 -11.79
N ILE A 149 -12.73 -18.99 -10.93
CA ILE A 149 -12.02 -19.04 -9.66
C ILE A 149 -10.51 -19.00 -9.87
N PHE A 150 -9.97 -19.71 -10.87
CA PHE A 150 -8.55 -19.68 -11.18
C PHE A 150 -8.06 -18.26 -11.57
N ILE A 151 -8.81 -17.55 -12.42
CA ILE A 151 -8.49 -16.17 -12.84
C ILE A 151 -8.56 -15.22 -11.62
N PHE A 152 -9.59 -15.38 -10.76
CA PHE A 152 -9.71 -14.63 -9.52
C PHE A 152 -8.49 -14.83 -8.60
N LEU A 153 -8.07 -16.07 -8.37
CA LEU A 153 -6.89 -16.38 -7.56
C LEU A 153 -5.62 -15.77 -8.14
N LEU A 154 -5.43 -15.87 -9.45
CA LEU A 154 -4.29 -15.25 -10.14
C LEU A 154 -4.30 -13.71 -9.98
N PHE A 155 -5.44 -13.08 -10.15
CA PHE A 155 -5.63 -11.65 -9.93
C PHE A 155 -5.25 -11.25 -8.50
N MET A 156 -5.77 -11.96 -7.49
CA MET A 156 -5.47 -11.69 -6.08
C MET A 156 -4.00 -11.94 -5.72
N LEU A 157 -3.35 -12.95 -6.31
CA LEU A 157 -1.92 -13.18 -6.14
C LEU A 157 -1.09 -12.04 -6.71
N ILE A 158 -1.41 -11.57 -7.92
CA ILE A 158 -0.73 -10.44 -8.56
C ILE A 158 -0.85 -9.18 -7.68
N ARG A 159 -2.04 -8.89 -7.17
CA ARG A 159 -2.26 -7.77 -6.26
C ARG A 159 -1.47 -7.92 -4.96
N SER A 160 -1.40 -9.13 -4.41
CA SER A 160 -0.66 -9.40 -3.17
C SER A 160 0.86 -9.21 -3.35
N PHE A 161 1.45 -9.67 -4.45
CA PHE A 161 2.89 -9.49 -4.70
C PHE A 161 3.25 -8.12 -5.30
N GLY A 162 2.35 -7.49 -6.04
CA GLY A 162 2.56 -6.15 -6.59
C GLY A 162 2.12 -5.06 -5.62
N GLY A 163 0.81 -4.94 -5.42
CA GLY A 163 0.20 -3.89 -4.61
C GLY A 163 0.68 -3.88 -3.15
N CYS A 164 0.59 -5.02 -2.43
CA CYS A 164 0.99 -5.05 -1.03
C CYS A 164 2.47 -4.68 -0.82
N LEU A 165 3.38 -5.23 -1.63
CA LEU A 165 4.81 -4.92 -1.49
C LEU A 165 5.12 -3.47 -1.88
N LEU A 166 4.39 -2.92 -2.85
CA LEU A 166 4.51 -1.50 -3.18
C LEU A 166 4.05 -0.61 -2.04
N HIS A 167 2.82 -0.81 -1.53
CA HIS A 167 2.29 -0.01 -0.42
C HIS A 167 3.19 -0.09 0.80
N ALA A 168 3.70 -1.29 1.14
CA ALA A 168 4.68 -1.46 2.19
C ALA A 168 5.95 -0.63 1.94
N ALA A 169 6.51 -0.71 0.72
CA ALA A 169 7.75 -0.01 0.39
C ALA A 169 7.56 1.51 0.35
N ALA A 170 6.49 2.01 -0.26
CA ALA A 170 6.22 3.43 -0.38
C ALA A 170 5.98 4.07 1.00
N THR A 171 5.03 3.53 1.77
CA THR A 171 4.70 4.08 3.09
C THR A 171 5.85 3.95 4.10
N ALA A 172 6.73 2.93 3.95
CA ALA A 172 7.93 2.79 4.76
C ALA A 172 8.86 4.01 4.66
N TRP A 173 9.01 4.62 3.49
CA TRP A 173 9.83 5.81 3.32
C TRP A 173 9.28 7.01 4.11
N THR A 174 7.99 7.28 4.01
CA THR A 174 7.36 8.35 4.82
C THR A 174 7.47 8.05 6.32
N GLY A 175 7.25 6.79 6.69
CA GLY A 175 7.43 6.32 8.07
C GLY A 175 8.85 6.57 8.59
N TYR A 176 9.88 6.23 7.81
CA TYR A 176 11.26 6.55 8.13
C TYR A 176 11.49 8.06 8.33
N GLY A 177 10.92 8.89 7.46
CA GLY A 177 10.99 10.35 7.61
C GLY A 177 10.43 10.83 8.94
N ILE A 178 9.29 10.26 9.36
CA ILE A 178 8.63 10.58 10.64
C ILE A 178 9.50 10.12 11.82
N GLY A 179 9.96 8.86 11.83
CA GLY A 179 10.84 8.32 12.88
C GLY A 179 12.12 9.13 13.00
N LYS A 180 12.80 9.39 11.89
CA LYS A 180 14.02 10.20 11.85
C LYS A 180 13.81 11.63 12.35
N SER A 181 12.68 12.25 12.01
CA SER A 181 12.34 13.61 12.48
C SER A 181 12.13 13.62 13.99
N LYS A 182 11.46 12.61 14.54
CA LYS A 182 11.27 12.46 15.99
C LYS A 182 12.60 12.26 16.73
N ILE A 183 13.38 11.24 16.34
CA ILE A 183 14.60 10.83 17.02
C ILE A 183 15.66 11.96 17.00
N LYS A 184 15.77 12.64 15.85
CA LYS A 184 16.73 13.76 15.70
C LYS A 184 16.16 15.12 16.10
N ASN A 185 14.94 15.17 16.64
CA ASN A 185 14.22 16.39 17.02
C ASN A 185 14.30 17.48 15.94
N THR A 186 13.97 17.11 14.69
CA THR A 186 14.06 18.00 13.53
C THR A 186 12.67 18.46 13.06
N SER A 187 12.64 19.54 12.29
CA SER A 187 11.40 20.09 11.71
C SER A 187 10.65 19.07 10.84
N PHE A 188 9.33 19.15 10.84
CA PHE A 188 8.42 18.41 9.96
C PHE A 188 8.82 18.50 8.46
N LEU A 189 9.40 19.62 8.03
CA LEU A 189 9.87 19.79 6.65
C LEU A 189 10.93 18.76 6.24
N LYS A 190 11.65 18.17 7.21
CA LYS A 190 12.62 17.08 6.94
C LYS A 190 11.96 15.75 6.58
N ILE A 191 10.65 15.61 6.74
CA ILE A 191 9.88 14.45 6.29
C ILE A 191 9.59 14.54 4.78
N MET A 192 9.46 15.74 4.23
CA MET A 192 9.03 15.98 2.85
C MET A 192 9.79 15.18 1.77
N PRO A 193 11.14 15.07 1.81
CA PRO A 193 11.86 14.27 0.81
C PRO A 193 11.41 12.80 0.78
N PHE A 194 11.13 12.23 1.95
CA PHE A 194 10.71 10.83 2.09
C PHE A 194 9.25 10.64 1.64
N PHE A 195 8.39 11.61 1.93
CA PHE A 195 7.02 11.66 1.45
C PHE A 195 6.96 11.74 -0.09
N ILE A 196 7.80 12.58 -0.70
CA ILE A 196 7.90 12.69 -2.17
C ILE A 196 8.37 11.36 -2.78
N ILE A 197 9.35 10.68 -2.17
CA ILE A 197 9.79 9.34 -2.61
C ILE A 197 8.63 8.35 -2.57
N ALA A 198 7.85 8.35 -1.49
CA ALA A 198 6.69 7.45 -1.35
C ALA A 198 5.64 7.71 -2.44
N ILE A 199 5.24 8.96 -2.65
CA ILE A 199 4.31 9.33 -3.72
C ILE A 199 4.85 8.93 -5.10
N PHE A 200 6.13 9.21 -5.37
CA PHE A 200 6.74 8.89 -6.66
C PHE A 200 6.74 7.39 -6.94
N LEU A 201 7.15 6.56 -5.97
CA LEU A 201 7.17 5.11 -6.11
C LEU A 201 5.76 4.57 -6.37
N HIS A 202 4.76 5.05 -5.63
CA HIS A 202 3.38 4.64 -5.77
C HIS A 202 2.80 5.10 -7.13
N ALA A 203 2.95 6.37 -7.47
CA ALA A 203 2.51 6.95 -8.74
C ALA A 203 3.13 6.22 -9.93
N PHE A 204 4.43 5.91 -9.86
CA PHE A 204 5.14 5.22 -10.92
C PHE A 204 4.62 3.77 -11.12
N TYR A 205 4.37 3.06 -10.03
CA TYR A 205 3.74 1.74 -10.10
C TYR A 205 2.36 1.81 -10.76
N ASN A 206 1.50 2.71 -10.30
CA ASN A 206 0.15 2.87 -10.84
C ASN A 206 0.19 3.31 -12.33
N PHE A 207 1.15 4.17 -12.70
CA PHE A 207 1.39 4.52 -14.09
C PHE A 207 1.72 3.29 -14.95
N LEU A 208 2.63 2.42 -14.50
CA LEU A 208 3.01 1.22 -15.24
C LEU A 208 1.83 0.27 -15.47
N VAL A 209 0.93 0.16 -14.49
CA VAL A 209 -0.26 -0.72 -14.59
C VAL A 209 -1.36 -0.10 -15.45
N THR A 210 -1.50 1.25 -15.43
CA THR A 210 -2.62 1.96 -16.07
C THR A 210 -2.31 2.38 -17.52
N PHE A 211 -1.03 2.61 -17.85
CA PHE A 211 -0.64 3.22 -19.12
C PHE A 211 -0.65 2.21 -20.27
N LYS A 212 -1.72 2.26 -21.07
CA LYS A 212 -2.00 1.29 -22.16
C LYS A 212 -0.93 1.18 -23.24
N LEU A 213 -0.10 2.22 -23.45
CA LEU A 213 0.92 2.24 -24.49
C LEU A 213 2.06 1.25 -24.23
N ILE A 214 2.35 0.94 -22.96
CA ILE A 214 3.37 -0.05 -22.57
C ILE A 214 2.88 -1.49 -22.80
N GLY A 215 1.58 -1.67 -22.96
CA GLY A 215 0.93 -2.98 -22.99
C GLY A 215 0.73 -3.56 -21.59
N ALA A 216 -0.44 -4.14 -21.35
CA ALA A 216 -0.83 -4.58 -20.01
C ALA A 216 0.15 -5.60 -19.41
N VAL A 217 0.71 -6.52 -20.20
CA VAL A 217 1.61 -7.57 -19.73
C VAL A 217 2.98 -6.99 -19.34
N ILE A 218 3.57 -6.16 -20.19
CA ILE A 218 4.90 -5.54 -19.93
C ILE A 218 4.78 -4.59 -18.74
N GLY A 219 3.75 -3.75 -18.68
CA GLY A 219 3.49 -2.84 -17.58
C GLY A 219 3.36 -3.58 -16.25
N LEU A 220 2.65 -4.71 -16.24
CA LEU A 220 2.52 -5.55 -15.06
C LEU A 220 3.86 -6.14 -14.59
N PHE A 221 4.67 -6.69 -15.49
CA PHE A 221 6.00 -7.21 -15.12
C PHE A 221 6.91 -6.13 -14.56
N LEU A 222 6.92 -4.94 -15.18
CA LEU A 222 7.69 -3.81 -14.68
C LEU A 222 7.19 -3.34 -13.30
N ALA A 223 5.88 -3.28 -13.09
CA ALA A 223 5.29 -2.92 -11.82
C ALA A 223 5.66 -3.91 -10.71
N LEU A 224 5.57 -5.22 -10.96
CA LEU A 224 5.99 -6.27 -10.03
C LEU A 224 7.49 -6.16 -9.71
N PHE A 225 8.32 -5.88 -10.70
CA PHE A 225 9.76 -5.64 -10.50
C PHE A 225 10.01 -4.41 -9.62
N VAL A 226 9.33 -3.30 -9.88
CA VAL A 226 9.43 -2.06 -9.06
C VAL A 226 9.03 -2.34 -7.62
N ALA A 227 7.92 -3.04 -7.37
CA ALA A 227 7.46 -3.39 -6.04
C ALA A 227 8.48 -4.27 -5.29
N GLY A 228 8.94 -5.35 -5.92
CA GLY A 228 9.93 -6.27 -5.35
C GLY A 228 11.29 -5.62 -5.10
N PHE A 229 11.74 -4.75 -6.02
CA PHE A 229 12.98 -4.01 -5.87
C PHE A 229 12.90 -2.99 -4.72
N SER A 230 11.81 -2.23 -4.65
CA SER A 230 11.60 -1.20 -3.64
C SER A 230 11.53 -1.78 -2.23
N ILE A 231 10.78 -2.87 -2.02
CA ILE A 231 10.70 -3.51 -0.70
C ILE A 231 12.05 -4.15 -0.28
N ASN A 232 12.82 -4.65 -1.24
CA ASN A 232 14.16 -5.18 -0.95
C ASN A 232 15.11 -4.06 -0.50
N ILE A 233 15.02 -2.85 -1.07
CA ILE A 233 15.77 -1.68 -0.60
C ILE A 233 15.39 -1.34 0.83
N VAL A 234 14.09 -1.26 1.14
CA VAL A 234 13.59 -0.98 2.50
C VAL A 234 14.14 -2.00 3.48
N ARG A 235 14.04 -3.30 3.18
CA ARG A 235 14.57 -4.35 4.06
C ARG A 235 16.09 -4.30 4.25
N LYS A 236 16.85 -3.95 3.20
CA LYS A 236 18.30 -3.73 3.34
C LYS A 236 18.61 -2.53 4.24
N LYS A 237 17.78 -1.48 4.19
CA LYS A 237 17.91 -0.31 5.08
C LYS A 237 17.62 -0.67 6.54
N ILE A 238 16.53 -1.38 6.81
CA ILE A 238 16.21 -1.89 8.16
C ILE A 238 17.39 -2.69 8.69
N LYS A 239 17.86 -3.72 7.99
CA LYS A 239 19.00 -4.55 8.41
C LYS A 239 20.29 -3.79 8.64
N LYS A 240 20.53 -2.71 7.89
CA LYS A 240 21.72 -1.89 8.07
C LYS A 240 21.63 -1.01 9.31
N LEU A 241 20.45 -0.49 9.61
CA LEU A 241 20.19 0.35 10.77
C LEU A 241 20.19 -0.47 12.06
N ASP A 242 19.55 -1.63 12.05
CA ASP A 242 19.52 -2.64 13.13
C ASP A 242 20.94 -3.12 13.60
N LEU A 243 21.98 -2.77 12.88
CA LEU A 243 23.40 -3.06 13.23
C LEU A 243 24.15 -1.85 13.82
N LEU A 244 23.51 -0.67 13.90
CA LEU A 244 24.17 0.56 14.36
C LEU A 244 23.87 0.86 15.83
#